data_c391afe686d2c0b831a4f192e2744cc0
#
_entry.id   c391afe686d2c0b831a4f192e2744cc0
#
_cell.length_a   1.000
_cell.length_b   1.000
_cell.length_c   1.000
_cell.angle_alpha   90.00
_cell.angle_beta   90.00
_cell.angle_gamma   90.00
#
_symmetry.space_group_name_H-M   'P 1'
#
loop_
_entity.id
_entity.type
_entity.pdbx_description
1 polymer ?
#
loop_
_entity_poly.entity_id
_entity_poly.type
_entity_poly.pdbx_seq_one_letter_code
_entity_poly.pdbx_strand_id
1 'polypeptide(L)'
;MSTQKSLGLLAVAAVAATIGLAAFSATPTIRRREAPVTERKASKEELKHKLSPLQYQVTQESATEPAFHNEYWNEHREGLYVDIVSGKVLFSSKDKFDSGCGWPSFTQPVDGAQVVEKRDTKLGMIRTEVRSKDADSHLGHVFDDGPADKGGLRYCINSASLRFIPVDDLDKEGYGSFLPLLGRPAPKAAEEIATLAGGCFWGMEELLRQQPGVIATEVGYTGGVVARTTYQNHEGHAEAVQIRFDPAKTSFETLLRLFFRIHDPTTLNRQGNDKGSSYRSAIFFNSPAQKSIAEKVKAEVDASGKWKKPIVTEITPAGPWWKAEDYHQDYLQKHPGGYTCHFLRD
;
A
#
# COMPACT_ATOMS: atom_id res chain seq x y z
N MET A 1 -94.41 32.12 23.15
CA MET A 1 -94.53 31.38 21.86
C MET A 1 -93.17 30.83 21.61
N SER A 2 -92.96 29.62 22.06
CA SER A 2 -92.94 28.33 21.40
C SER A 2 -92.11 28.30 20.07
N THR A 3 -90.99 27.65 20.12
CA THR A 3 -90.80 26.40 19.33
C THR A 3 -89.46 25.79 19.65
N GLN A 4 -89.53 24.57 20.15
CA GLN A 4 -88.46 23.56 20.26
C GLN A 4 -87.98 23.21 18.86
N LYS A 5 -86.68 22.93 18.68
CA LYS A 5 -86.21 21.95 17.72
C LYS A 5 -85.02 21.15 18.25
N SER A 6 -85.28 19.91 18.13
CA SER A 6 -84.64 18.65 18.52
C SER A 6 -83.13 18.58 18.33
N LEU A 7 -82.50 17.90 19.32
CA LEU A 7 -81.17 17.29 19.24
C LEU A 7 -81.11 16.20 18.19
N GLY A 8 -80.07 16.29 17.37
CA GLY A 8 -79.56 15.17 16.55
C GLY A 8 -78.24 14.69 17.11
N LEU A 9 -78.24 13.52 17.73
CA LEU A 9 -77.06 12.85 18.29
C LEU A 9 -76.29 12.16 17.17
N LEU A 10 -75.11 12.65 16.81
CA LEU A 10 -74.16 11.98 15.91
C LEU A 10 -73.10 11.31 16.76
N ALA A 11 -73.13 9.99 16.80
CA ALA A 11 -72.08 9.15 17.42
C ALA A 11 -70.84 9.11 16.52
N VAL A 12 -69.73 9.65 17.03
CA VAL A 12 -68.43 9.52 16.40
C VAL A 12 -67.74 8.31 17.02
N ALA A 13 -67.59 7.25 16.24
CA ALA A 13 -66.79 6.09 16.60
C ALA A 13 -65.30 6.42 16.58
N ALA A 14 -64.64 6.43 17.74
CA ALA A 14 -63.20 6.56 17.86
C ALA A 14 -62.53 5.21 17.50
N VAL A 15 -61.83 5.17 16.40
CA VAL A 15 -60.91 4.06 16.05
C VAL A 15 -59.58 4.30 16.76
N ALA A 16 -59.32 3.55 17.82
CA ALA A 16 -58.02 3.54 18.48
C ALA A 16 -57.01 2.75 17.62
N ALA A 17 -56.12 3.46 16.95
CA ALA A 17 -54.95 2.84 16.28
C ALA A 17 -53.86 2.59 17.34
N THR A 18 -53.69 1.35 17.75
CA THR A 18 -52.55 0.90 18.56
C THR A 18 -51.31 0.83 17.71
N ILE A 19 -50.43 1.83 17.83
CA ILE A 19 -49.07 1.80 17.26
C ILE A 19 -48.21 0.93 18.16
N GLY A 20 -47.96 -0.31 17.71
CA GLY A 20 -47.01 -1.20 18.35
C GLY A 20 -45.60 -0.71 18.14
N LEU A 21 -44.93 -0.19 19.16
CA LEU A 21 -43.49 0.07 19.18
C LEU A 21 -42.77 -1.29 19.19
N ALA A 22 -42.32 -1.74 18.05
CA ALA A 22 -41.35 -2.83 17.95
C ALA A 22 -39.97 -2.26 18.35
N ALA A 23 -39.56 -2.54 19.59
CA ALA A 23 -38.19 -2.28 20.03
C ALA A 23 -37.25 -3.21 19.29
N PHE A 24 -36.57 -2.71 18.25
CA PHE A 24 -35.42 -3.37 17.64
C PHE A 24 -34.26 -3.32 18.64
N SER A 25 -34.07 -4.40 19.37
CA SER A 25 -32.87 -4.66 20.15
C SER A 25 -31.73 -4.94 19.19
N ALA A 26 -30.98 -3.89 18.82
CA ALA A 26 -29.73 -4.02 18.08
C ALA A 26 -28.66 -4.56 19.03
N THR A 27 -28.45 -5.86 19.01
CA THR A 27 -27.27 -6.49 19.63
C THR A 27 -26.02 -5.93 18.94
N PRO A 28 -25.05 -5.37 19.66
CA PRO A 28 -23.82 -4.90 19.03
C PRO A 28 -23.06 -6.11 18.49
N THR A 29 -23.05 -6.26 17.19
CA THR A 29 -22.18 -7.23 16.52
C THR A 29 -20.73 -6.78 16.78
N ILE A 30 -20.06 -7.44 17.71
CA ILE A 30 -18.62 -7.30 17.93
C ILE A 30 -17.96 -7.74 16.61
N ARG A 31 -17.57 -6.77 15.78
CA ARG A 31 -16.64 -7.03 14.67
C ARG A 31 -15.37 -7.61 15.29
N ARG A 32 -15.20 -8.94 15.13
CA ARG A 32 -13.90 -9.57 15.34
C ARG A 32 -12.88 -8.72 14.61
N ARG A 33 -11.86 -8.24 15.33
CA ARG A 33 -10.62 -7.73 14.73
C ARG A 33 -10.15 -8.82 13.77
N GLU A 34 -10.15 -8.52 12.48
CA GLU A 34 -9.45 -9.35 11.51
C GLU A 34 -7.98 -9.37 11.94
N ALA A 35 -7.50 -10.56 12.25
CA ALA A 35 -6.09 -10.81 12.45
C ALA A 35 -5.33 -10.37 11.18
N PRO A 36 -4.04 -9.99 11.28
CA PRO A 36 -3.25 -9.67 10.09
C PRO A 36 -3.44 -10.79 9.08
N VAL A 37 -3.72 -10.41 7.83
CA VAL A 37 -3.87 -11.35 6.72
C VAL A 37 -2.54 -12.11 6.59
N THR A 38 -2.41 -13.22 7.31
CA THR A 38 -1.45 -14.23 6.96
C THR A 38 -1.91 -14.75 5.61
N GLU A 39 -1.09 -14.59 4.57
CA GLU A 39 -1.36 -15.11 3.23
C GLU A 39 -1.78 -16.57 3.38
N ARG A 40 -3.08 -16.83 3.20
CA ARG A 40 -3.65 -18.18 3.35
C ARG A 40 -3.07 -19.04 2.24
N LYS A 41 -2.34 -20.09 2.58
CA LYS A 41 -1.89 -21.07 1.58
C LYS A 41 -3.11 -21.57 0.78
N ALA A 42 -2.99 -21.54 -0.55
CA ALA A 42 -4.05 -22.03 -1.43
C ALA A 42 -4.36 -23.49 -1.12
N SER A 43 -5.63 -23.86 -1.13
CA SER A 43 -6.07 -25.25 -0.94
C SER A 43 -5.68 -26.11 -2.14
N LYS A 44 -5.62 -27.44 -1.96
CA LYS A 44 -5.32 -28.38 -3.05
C LYS A 44 -6.29 -28.24 -4.23
N GLU A 45 -7.57 -27.98 -3.95
CA GLU A 45 -8.58 -27.80 -4.99
C GLU A 45 -8.37 -26.50 -5.77
N GLU A 46 -8.05 -25.39 -5.09
CA GLU A 46 -7.69 -24.13 -5.73
C GLU A 46 -6.45 -24.30 -6.63
N LEU A 47 -5.44 -25.05 -6.16
CA LEU A 47 -4.23 -25.32 -6.96
C LEU A 47 -4.51 -26.19 -8.19
N LYS A 48 -5.39 -27.20 -8.09
CA LYS A 48 -5.81 -28.01 -9.25
C LYS A 48 -6.51 -27.18 -10.33
N HIS A 49 -7.25 -26.15 -9.94
CA HIS A 49 -7.89 -25.24 -10.90
C HIS A 49 -6.93 -24.20 -11.50
N LYS A 50 -5.92 -23.79 -10.73
CA LYS A 50 -4.95 -22.75 -11.13
C LYS A 50 -3.81 -23.30 -11.99
N LEU A 51 -3.36 -24.51 -11.72
CA LEU A 51 -2.20 -25.13 -12.33
C LEU A 51 -2.60 -26.10 -13.45
N SER A 52 -1.73 -26.23 -14.46
CA SER A 52 -1.88 -27.35 -15.40
C SER A 52 -1.67 -28.70 -14.71
N PRO A 53 -2.14 -29.83 -15.29
CA PRO A 53 -1.92 -31.14 -14.69
C PRO A 53 -0.45 -31.44 -14.38
N LEU A 54 0.47 -31.09 -15.29
CA LEU A 54 1.91 -31.29 -15.09
C LEU A 54 2.45 -30.40 -13.97
N GLN A 55 2.09 -29.12 -13.93
CA GLN A 55 2.50 -28.19 -12.87
C GLN A 55 2.02 -28.67 -11.50
N TYR A 56 0.78 -29.17 -11.41
CA TYR A 56 0.25 -29.73 -10.17
C TYR A 56 1.01 -30.98 -9.73
N GLN A 57 1.24 -31.94 -10.65
CA GLN A 57 1.98 -33.16 -10.36
C GLN A 57 3.41 -32.86 -9.88
N VAL A 58 4.10 -31.94 -10.56
CA VAL A 58 5.46 -31.55 -10.17
C VAL A 58 5.46 -30.84 -8.82
N THR A 59 4.68 -29.80 -8.66
CA THR A 59 4.76 -28.94 -7.44
C THR A 59 4.17 -29.60 -6.21
N GLN A 60 3.08 -30.40 -6.34
CA GLN A 60 2.31 -30.93 -5.22
C GLN A 60 2.51 -32.44 -4.98
N GLU A 61 2.89 -33.19 -6.01
CA GLU A 61 3.07 -34.64 -5.94
C GLU A 61 4.53 -35.08 -6.11
N SER A 62 5.46 -34.11 -6.23
CA SER A 62 6.91 -34.32 -6.41
C SER A 62 7.24 -35.18 -7.65
N ALA A 63 6.47 -34.98 -8.72
CA ALA A 63 6.80 -35.59 -10.02
C ALA A 63 7.97 -34.84 -10.68
N THR A 64 8.55 -35.47 -11.72
CA THR A 64 9.60 -34.89 -12.56
C THR A 64 9.12 -34.84 -14.00
N GLU A 65 9.24 -33.70 -14.65
CA GLU A 65 8.94 -33.53 -16.06
C GLU A 65 10.01 -34.18 -16.97
N PRO A 66 9.72 -34.43 -18.25
CA PRO A 66 10.71 -35.04 -19.17
C PRO A 66 11.90 -34.12 -19.44
N ALA A 67 13.10 -34.69 -19.43
CA ALA A 67 14.33 -34.00 -19.83
C ALA A 67 14.28 -33.55 -21.29
N PHE A 68 14.82 -32.35 -21.59
CA PHE A 68 14.88 -31.74 -22.94
C PHE A 68 13.52 -31.48 -23.60
N HIS A 69 12.40 -31.73 -22.89
CA HIS A 69 11.04 -31.53 -23.36
C HIS A 69 10.25 -30.69 -22.32
N ASN A 70 10.88 -29.67 -21.78
CA ASN A 70 10.31 -28.74 -20.84
C ASN A 70 10.62 -27.29 -21.24
N GLU A 71 9.93 -26.35 -20.69
CA GLU A 71 9.86 -24.99 -21.22
C GLU A 71 11.17 -24.20 -21.09
N TYR A 72 11.94 -24.41 -20.01
CA TYR A 72 13.04 -23.50 -19.66
C TYR A 72 14.43 -24.19 -19.71
N TRP A 73 14.56 -25.43 -20.12
CA TRP A 73 15.87 -26.08 -20.21
C TRP A 73 16.83 -25.30 -21.12
N ASN A 74 16.33 -24.74 -22.24
CA ASN A 74 17.07 -23.95 -23.22
C ASN A 74 16.66 -22.47 -23.23
N GLU A 75 16.20 -21.91 -22.10
CA GLU A 75 15.87 -20.48 -21.97
C GLU A 75 17.13 -19.68 -21.64
N HIS A 76 17.51 -18.69 -22.48
CA HIS A 76 18.71 -17.86 -22.34
C HIS A 76 18.43 -16.36 -22.19
N ARG A 77 17.16 -15.95 -22.25
CA ARG A 77 16.80 -14.54 -22.07
C ARG A 77 17.11 -14.09 -20.64
N GLU A 78 17.44 -12.79 -20.51
CA GLU A 78 17.62 -12.16 -19.20
C GLU A 78 16.27 -12.04 -18.49
N GLY A 79 16.20 -12.45 -17.21
CA GLY A 79 14.97 -12.39 -16.43
C GLY A 79 15.06 -13.16 -15.12
N LEU A 80 13.91 -13.32 -14.48
CA LEU A 80 13.75 -14.04 -13.23
C LEU A 80 12.87 -15.28 -13.38
N TYR A 81 13.13 -16.27 -12.53
CA TYR A 81 12.33 -17.48 -12.39
C TYR A 81 11.63 -17.45 -11.05
N VAL A 82 10.29 -17.41 -11.06
CA VAL A 82 9.45 -17.35 -9.86
C VAL A 82 8.75 -18.69 -9.65
N ASP A 83 8.42 -19.00 -8.39
CA ASP A 83 7.55 -20.14 -8.06
C ASP A 83 6.17 -19.96 -8.71
N ILE A 84 5.74 -20.93 -9.50
CA ILE A 84 4.46 -20.88 -10.23
C ILE A 84 3.25 -20.81 -9.29
N VAL A 85 3.39 -21.25 -8.04
CA VAL A 85 2.32 -21.26 -7.03
C VAL A 85 2.24 -19.95 -6.29
N SER A 86 3.36 -19.50 -5.68
CA SER A 86 3.41 -18.32 -4.79
C SER A 86 3.80 -17.03 -5.52
N GLY A 87 4.41 -17.11 -6.71
CA GLY A 87 4.98 -15.95 -7.39
C GLY A 87 6.26 -15.41 -6.77
N LYS A 88 6.82 -16.05 -5.74
CA LYS A 88 8.07 -15.60 -5.12
C LYS A 88 9.26 -15.87 -6.02
N VAL A 89 10.20 -14.91 -6.08
CA VAL A 89 11.42 -15.03 -6.89
C VAL A 89 12.31 -16.11 -6.30
N LEU A 90 12.75 -17.05 -7.15
CA LEU A 90 13.59 -18.19 -6.76
C LEU A 90 14.98 -18.11 -7.38
N PHE A 91 15.07 -17.90 -8.69
CA PHE A 91 16.33 -17.92 -9.43
C PHE A 91 16.44 -16.75 -10.41
N SER A 92 17.68 -16.43 -10.78
CA SER A 92 18.04 -15.42 -11.78
C SER A 92 18.65 -16.05 -13.01
N SER A 93 18.41 -15.49 -14.18
CA SER A 93 19.11 -15.86 -15.41
C SER A 93 20.63 -15.72 -15.32
N LYS A 94 21.15 -14.88 -14.43
CA LYS A 94 22.59 -14.71 -14.19
C LYS A 94 23.25 -15.92 -13.55
N ASP A 95 22.47 -16.69 -12.80
CA ASP A 95 22.94 -17.91 -12.13
C ASP A 95 22.59 -19.17 -12.93
N LYS A 96 21.86 -19.03 -14.05
CA LYS A 96 21.53 -20.13 -14.95
C LYS A 96 22.74 -20.51 -15.81
N PHE A 97 22.92 -21.83 -16.04
CA PHE A 97 23.95 -22.36 -16.92
C PHE A 97 23.49 -23.62 -17.63
N ASP A 98 24.17 -23.96 -18.73
CA ASP A 98 23.89 -25.15 -19.52
C ASP A 98 24.62 -26.37 -18.92
N SER A 99 23.90 -27.15 -18.13
CA SER A 99 24.43 -28.35 -17.47
C SER A 99 24.39 -29.61 -18.34
N GLY A 100 23.66 -29.57 -19.46
CA GLY A 100 23.44 -30.73 -20.32
C GLY A 100 22.48 -31.79 -19.74
N CYS A 101 21.87 -31.57 -18.58
CA CYS A 101 20.99 -32.55 -17.94
C CYS A 101 19.54 -32.54 -18.50
N GLY A 102 19.19 -31.53 -19.29
CA GLY A 102 17.87 -31.43 -19.90
C GLY A 102 16.81 -30.70 -19.05
N TRP A 103 17.20 -30.08 -17.94
CA TRP A 103 16.39 -29.21 -17.10
C TRP A 103 17.11 -27.89 -16.85
N PRO A 104 16.38 -26.77 -16.55
CA PRO A 104 17.01 -25.52 -16.15
C PRO A 104 17.87 -25.73 -14.90
N SER A 105 19.13 -25.30 -14.97
CA SER A 105 20.14 -25.50 -13.95
C SER A 105 20.69 -24.16 -13.49
N PHE A 106 20.79 -23.96 -12.16
CA PHE A 106 21.25 -22.73 -11.54
C PHE A 106 22.38 -23.01 -10.55
N THR A 107 23.29 -22.05 -10.39
CA THR A 107 24.40 -22.18 -9.44
C THR A 107 23.96 -21.85 -8.02
N GLN A 108 22.96 -20.99 -7.86
CA GLN A 108 22.41 -20.59 -6.56
C GLN A 108 20.99 -20.02 -6.72
N PRO A 109 20.16 -20.02 -5.66
CA PRO A 109 18.93 -19.22 -5.60
C PRO A 109 19.24 -17.73 -5.41
N VAL A 110 18.29 -16.85 -5.78
CA VAL A 110 18.40 -15.38 -5.62
C VAL A 110 18.55 -15.01 -4.14
N ASP A 111 17.76 -15.65 -3.30
CA ASP A 111 17.84 -15.52 -1.85
C ASP A 111 17.72 -16.92 -1.25
N GLY A 112 18.76 -17.38 -0.56
CA GLY A 112 18.79 -18.70 0.08
C GLY A 112 17.61 -18.94 1.04
N ALA A 113 16.99 -17.88 1.54
CA ALA A 113 15.80 -17.98 2.39
C ALA A 113 14.50 -18.35 1.64
N GLN A 114 14.48 -18.26 0.29
CA GLN A 114 13.28 -18.58 -0.51
C GLN A 114 13.18 -20.05 -0.90
N VAL A 115 14.22 -20.82 -0.71
CA VAL A 115 14.22 -22.27 -0.93
C VAL A 115 14.55 -23.00 0.36
N VAL A 116 14.07 -24.25 0.47
CA VAL A 116 14.32 -25.16 1.58
C VAL A 116 14.84 -26.48 0.99
N GLU A 117 15.94 -26.96 1.53
CA GLU A 117 16.53 -28.23 1.18
C GLU A 117 16.08 -29.33 2.15
N LYS A 118 15.59 -30.45 1.60
CA LYS A 118 15.13 -31.61 2.37
C LYS A 118 15.81 -32.87 1.87
N ARG A 119 16.16 -33.75 2.78
CA ARG A 119 16.68 -35.06 2.43
C ARG A 119 15.60 -35.90 1.74
N ASP A 120 15.87 -36.35 0.52
CA ASP A 120 15.01 -37.27 -0.25
C ASP A 120 15.68 -38.66 -0.35
N THR A 121 14.95 -39.68 0.10
CA THR A 121 15.40 -41.07 0.07
C THR A 121 14.56 -41.96 -0.85
N LYS A 122 13.75 -41.36 -1.71
CA LYS A 122 12.91 -42.06 -2.67
C LYS A 122 13.76 -42.74 -3.74
N LEU A 123 13.22 -43.78 -4.34
CA LEU A 123 13.85 -44.56 -5.43
C LEU A 123 15.20 -45.21 -5.07
N GLY A 124 15.48 -45.45 -3.77
CA GLY A 124 16.73 -46.08 -3.34
C GLY A 124 17.99 -45.20 -3.44
N MET A 125 17.82 -43.90 -3.73
CA MET A 125 18.89 -42.90 -3.78
C MET A 125 18.79 -41.92 -2.63
N ILE A 126 19.93 -41.39 -2.19
CA ILE A 126 19.96 -40.26 -1.24
C ILE A 126 20.23 -39.01 -2.08
N ARG A 127 19.26 -38.07 -2.08
CA ARG A 127 19.37 -36.81 -2.81
C ARG A 127 18.93 -35.68 -1.89
N THR A 128 19.21 -34.42 -2.25
CA THR A 128 18.72 -33.23 -1.60
C THR A 128 17.63 -32.61 -2.46
N GLU A 129 16.37 -32.75 -2.02
CA GLU A 129 15.21 -32.12 -2.63
C GLU A 129 15.21 -30.62 -2.35
N VAL A 130 14.92 -29.82 -3.37
CA VAL A 130 14.71 -28.36 -3.27
C VAL A 130 13.23 -28.06 -3.35
N ARG A 131 12.71 -27.34 -2.35
CA ARG A 131 11.32 -26.90 -2.29
C ARG A 131 11.24 -25.39 -2.10
N SER A 132 10.16 -24.75 -2.54
CA SER A 132 9.91 -23.35 -2.21
C SER A 132 9.48 -23.21 -0.75
N LYS A 133 9.94 -22.14 -0.08
CA LYS A 133 9.67 -21.89 1.35
C LYS A 133 8.20 -21.59 1.61
N ASP A 134 7.60 -20.71 0.81
CA ASP A 134 6.26 -20.19 1.07
C ASP A 134 5.15 -21.16 0.65
N ALA A 135 5.24 -21.73 -0.56
CA ALA A 135 4.22 -22.64 -1.09
C ALA A 135 4.48 -24.11 -0.78
N ASP A 136 5.68 -24.47 -0.32
CA ASP A 136 6.15 -25.85 -0.17
C ASP A 136 6.06 -26.63 -1.50
N SER A 137 6.21 -25.93 -2.64
CA SER A 137 6.27 -26.55 -3.96
C SER A 137 7.54 -27.36 -4.12
N HIS A 138 7.42 -28.62 -4.61
CA HIS A 138 8.59 -29.34 -5.10
C HIS A 138 9.16 -28.62 -6.32
N LEU A 139 10.44 -28.27 -6.30
CA LEU A 139 11.12 -27.58 -7.38
C LEU A 139 12.03 -28.54 -8.18
N GLY A 140 12.76 -29.37 -7.51
CA GLY A 140 13.76 -30.24 -8.08
C GLY A 140 14.75 -30.75 -7.02
N HIS A 141 16.02 -30.88 -7.40
CA HIS A 141 17.08 -31.34 -6.51
C HIS A 141 18.35 -30.51 -6.70
N VAL A 142 19.19 -30.47 -5.68
CA VAL A 142 20.52 -29.86 -5.73
C VAL A 142 21.59 -30.96 -5.70
N PHE A 143 22.64 -30.79 -6.51
CA PHE A 143 23.78 -31.67 -6.69
C PHE A 143 25.09 -30.90 -6.49
N ASP A 144 26.17 -31.60 -6.23
CA ASP A 144 27.52 -31.07 -5.99
C ASP A 144 28.42 -31.15 -7.25
N ASP A 145 27.81 -31.25 -8.43
CA ASP A 145 28.45 -31.33 -9.73
C ASP A 145 28.31 -30.04 -10.57
N GLY A 146 28.08 -28.91 -9.93
CA GLY A 146 27.98 -27.58 -10.55
C GLY A 146 29.35 -26.96 -10.85
N PRO A 147 29.39 -25.76 -11.47
CA PRO A 147 30.63 -25.04 -11.78
C PRO A 147 31.42 -24.71 -10.50
N ALA A 148 32.67 -25.19 -10.44
CA ALA A 148 33.52 -25.06 -9.25
C ALA A 148 33.84 -23.61 -8.91
N ASP A 149 33.99 -22.76 -9.93
CA ASP A 149 34.22 -21.31 -9.78
C ASP A 149 33.01 -20.54 -9.28
N LYS A 150 31.82 -21.19 -9.25
CA LYS A 150 30.56 -20.63 -8.76
C LYS A 150 29.96 -21.39 -7.56
N GLY A 151 30.81 -21.99 -6.75
CA GLY A 151 30.42 -22.67 -5.51
C GLY A 151 30.14 -24.18 -5.65
N GLY A 152 30.24 -24.76 -6.87
CA GLY A 152 30.18 -26.22 -7.09
C GLY A 152 28.78 -26.82 -6.99
N LEU A 153 27.72 -26.04 -6.76
CA LEU A 153 26.35 -26.55 -6.68
C LEU A 153 25.60 -26.41 -8.01
N ARG A 154 24.75 -27.39 -8.28
CA ARG A 154 23.79 -27.35 -9.38
C ARG A 154 22.38 -27.61 -8.88
N TYR A 155 21.58 -26.55 -8.88
CA TYR A 155 20.14 -26.62 -8.64
C TYR A 155 19.44 -27.01 -9.94
N CYS A 156 19.07 -28.29 -10.06
CA CYS A 156 18.38 -28.89 -11.22
C CYS A 156 16.87 -28.80 -10.97
N ILE A 157 16.18 -27.88 -11.64
CA ILE A 157 14.84 -27.47 -11.31
C ILE A 157 13.88 -27.82 -12.45
N ASN A 158 12.65 -28.27 -12.12
CA ASN A 158 11.61 -28.51 -13.10
C ASN A 158 11.06 -27.18 -13.64
N SER A 159 10.97 -27.01 -14.96
CA SER A 159 10.32 -25.87 -15.59
C SER A 159 8.88 -25.72 -15.16
N ALA A 160 8.15 -26.83 -14.98
CA ALA A 160 6.77 -26.85 -14.55
C ALA A 160 6.53 -26.26 -13.14
N SER A 161 7.59 -26.14 -12.30
CA SER A 161 7.52 -25.49 -11.00
C SER A 161 7.80 -23.98 -11.08
N LEU A 162 8.20 -23.48 -12.25
CA LEU A 162 8.66 -22.12 -12.47
C LEU A 162 7.73 -21.36 -13.42
N ARG A 163 7.77 -20.04 -13.31
CA ARG A 163 7.36 -19.09 -14.35
C ARG A 163 8.52 -18.14 -14.62
N PHE A 164 8.92 -18.04 -15.88
CA PHE A 164 9.94 -17.10 -16.31
C PHE A 164 9.32 -15.73 -16.59
N ILE A 165 9.98 -14.67 -16.12
CA ILE A 165 9.58 -13.28 -16.36
C ILE A 165 10.76 -12.57 -17.02
N PRO A 166 10.63 -12.16 -18.29
CA PRO A 166 11.66 -11.40 -18.99
C PRO A 166 11.98 -10.09 -18.28
N VAL A 167 13.22 -9.62 -18.36
CA VAL A 167 13.68 -8.39 -17.70
C VAL A 167 12.82 -7.16 -18.06
N ASP A 168 12.34 -7.04 -19.29
CA ASP A 168 11.54 -5.92 -19.78
C ASP A 168 10.10 -5.92 -19.22
N ASP A 169 9.65 -7.03 -18.65
CA ASP A 169 8.32 -7.18 -18.05
C ASP A 169 8.33 -7.13 -16.52
N LEU A 170 9.52 -7.14 -15.88
CA LEU A 170 9.65 -7.19 -14.43
C LEU A 170 8.93 -6.06 -13.72
N ASP A 171 9.04 -4.84 -14.23
CA ASP A 171 8.39 -3.69 -13.61
C ASP A 171 6.86 -3.75 -13.72
N LYS A 172 6.37 -4.10 -14.90
CA LYS A 172 4.92 -4.24 -15.18
C LYS A 172 4.26 -5.33 -14.34
N GLU A 173 5.02 -6.40 -14.04
CA GLU A 173 4.54 -7.54 -13.26
C GLU A 173 4.81 -7.39 -11.75
N GLY A 174 5.32 -6.24 -11.30
CA GLY A 174 5.55 -5.94 -9.89
C GLY A 174 6.88 -6.49 -9.32
N TYR A 175 7.80 -6.92 -10.18
CA TYR A 175 9.13 -7.41 -9.80
C TYR A 175 10.25 -6.39 -10.05
N GLY A 176 9.91 -5.13 -10.32
CA GLY A 176 10.88 -4.07 -10.63
C GLY A 176 11.96 -3.89 -9.57
N SER A 177 11.66 -4.13 -8.28
CA SER A 177 12.63 -4.08 -7.18
C SER A 177 13.78 -5.06 -7.33
N PHE A 178 13.65 -6.10 -8.16
CA PHE A 178 14.68 -7.09 -8.44
C PHE A 178 15.57 -6.75 -9.64
N LEU A 179 15.28 -5.67 -10.39
CA LEU A 179 16.11 -5.22 -11.52
C LEU A 179 17.61 -5.06 -11.16
N PRO A 180 17.98 -4.60 -9.95
CA PRO A 180 19.40 -4.53 -9.55
C PRO A 180 20.12 -5.88 -9.57
N LEU A 181 19.45 -7.01 -9.34
CA LEU A 181 20.03 -8.34 -9.44
C LEU A 181 20.50 -8.65 -10.87
N LEU A 182 19.83 -8.05 -11.85
CA LEU A 182 20.18 -8.17 -13.27
C LEU A 182 21.12 -7.06 -13.75
N GLY A 183 21.64 -6.20 -12.83
CA GLY A 183 22.51 -5.07 -13.16
C GLY A 183 21.77 -3.90 -13.82
N ARG A 184 20.44 -3.88 -13.73
CA ARG A 184 19.61 -2.76 -14.19
C ARG A 184 19.30 -1.83 -13.03
N PRO A 185 19.12 -0.52 -13.24
CA PRO A 185 18.67 0.37 -12.17
C PRO A 185 17.30 -0.09 -11.66
N ALA A 186 17.08 0.01 -10.35
CA ALA A 186 15.74 -0.15 -9.81
C ALA A 186 14.79 0.86 -10.49
N PRO A 187 13.51 0.51 -10.70
CA PRO A 187 12.55 1.49 -11.18
C PRO A 187 12.58 2.69 -10.23
N LYS A 188 12.52 3.89 -10.79
CA LYS A 188 12.28 5.06 -9.96
C LYS A 188 10.95 4.81 -9.23
N ALA A 189 10.99 4.69 -7.91
CA ALA A 189 9.78 4.50 -7.12
C ALA A 189 8.77 5.57 -7.55
N ALA A 190 7.53 5.14 -7.85
CA ALA A 190 6.49 6.08 -8.25
C ALA A 190 6.35 7.12 -7.14
N GLU A 191 6.67 8.38 -7.44
CA GLU A 191 6.53 9.46 -6.46
C GLU A 191 5.06 9.56 -6.06
N GLU A 192 4.79 9.63 -4.77
CA GLU A 192 3.46 9.92 -4.26
C GLU A 192 3.32 11.40 -3.87
N ILE A 193 2.08 11.87 -3.86
CA ILE A 193 1.75 13.24 -3.46
C ILE A 193 0.88 13.20 -2.20
N ALA A 194 1.29 13.96 -1.17
CA ALA A 194 0.46 14.33 -0.02
C ALA A 194 0.13 15.81 -0.11
N THR A 195 -1.14 16.21 0.17
CA THR A 195 -1.57 17.59 0.20
C THR A 195 -2.15 17.91 1.56
N LEU A 196 -1.48 18.80 2.32
CA LEU A 196 -1.76 19.06 3.73
C LEU A 196 -1.89 20.56 4.00
N ALA A 197 -2.92 20.95 4.77
CA ALA A 197 -3.15 22.30 5.23
C ALA A 197 -3.26 22.34 6.76
N GLY A 198 -2.50 23.21 7.42
CA GLY A 198 -2.46 23.27 8.88
C GLY A 198 -2.05 24.64 9.40
N GLY A 199 -2.48 25.73 8.74
CA GLY A 199 -2.10 27.10 9.01
C GLY A 199 -1.21 27.69 7.93
N CYS A 200 -0.44 28.72 8.26
CA CYS A 200 0.47 29.38 7.32
C CYS A 200 1.40 28.35 6.66
N PHE A 201 1.37 28.26 5.35
CA PHE A 201 2.11 27.24 4.59
C PHE A 201 3.64 27.39 4.67
N TRP A 202 4.21 28.55 5.02
CA TRP A 202 5.65 28.73 5.17
C TRP A 202 6.28 27.82 6.22
N GLY A 203 5.69 27.80 7.43
CA GLY A 203 6.17 26.96 8.52
C GLY A 203 5.86 25.48 8.30
N MET A 204 4.70 25.19 7.68
CA MET A 204 4.35 23.83 7.28
C MET A 204 5.34 23.27 6.27
N GLU A 205 5.65 24.04 5.21
CA GLU A 205 6.58 23.65 4.19
C GLU A 205 7.96 23.35 4.77
N GLU A 206 8.49 24.25 5.61
CA GLU A 206 9.85 24.11 6.18
C GLU A 206 9.99 22.86 7.03
N LEU A 207 9.00 22.49 7.84
CA LEU A 207 9.05 21.32 8.68
C LEU A 207 8.81 20.00 7.90
N LEU A 208 7.93 20.02 6.90
CA LEU A 208 7.60 18.84 6.11
C LEU A 208 8.71 18.47 5.13
N ARG A 209 9.42 19.45 4.54
CA ARG A 209 10.52 19.19 3.61
C ARG A 209 11.69 18.45 4.25
N GLN A 210 11.89 18.62 5.56
CA GLN A 210 12.99 17.99 6.31
C GLN A 210 12.76 16.50 6.57
N GLN A 211 11.54 16.00 6.32
CA GLN A 211 11.24 14.58 6.52
C GLN A 211 12.03 13.73 5.51
N PRO A 212 12.84 12.74 5.98
CA PRO A 212 13.54 11.83 5.08
C PRO A 212 12.59 11.16 4.08
N GLY A 213 12.96 11.16 2.80
CA GLY A 213 12.13 10.62 1.73
C GLY A 213 11.24 11.66 1.03
N VAL A 214 11.13 12.88 1.54
CA VAL A 214 10.53 13.99 0.81
C VAL A 214 11.46 14.42 -0.32
N ILE A 215 10.92 14.48 -1.53
CA ILE A 215 11.66 14.80 -2.76
C ILE A 215 11.55 16.30 -3.07
N ALA A 216 10.34 16.85 -2.91
CA ALA A 216 10.06 18.26 -3.14
C ALA A 216 8.78 18.69 -2.41
N THR A 217 8.69 19.98 -2.13
CA THR A 217 7.50 20.65 -1.61
C THR A 217 7.12 21.79 -2.54
N GLU A 218 5.82 22.10 -2.57
CA GLU A 218 5.27 23.27 -3.26
C GLU A 218 4.12 23.84 -2.41
N VAL A 219 4.12 25.14 -2.14
CA VAL A 219 3.02 25.79 -1.43
C VAL A 219 1.99 26.33 -2.41
N GLY A 220 0.72 26.32 -1.97
CA GLY A 220 -0.38 26.73 -2.84
C GLY A 220 -1.71 26.78 -2.12
N TYR A 221 -2.78 26.87 -2.91
CA TYR A 221 -4.15 27.01 -2.47
C TYR A 221 -5.02 25.89 -3.02
N THR A 222 -5.87 25.29 -2.17
CA THR A 222 -6.79 24.22 -2.58
C THR A 222 -8.01 24.12 -1.67
N GLY A 223 -9.00 23.33 -2.06
CA GLY A 223 -10.19 23.04 -1.27
C GLY A 223 -11.27 24.12 -1.30
N GLY A 224 -11.11 25.15 -2.09
CA GLY A 224 -12.12 26.19 -2.39
C GLY A 224 -12.67 26.04 -3.82
N VAL A 225 -13.55 26.98 -4.20
CA VAL A 225 -14.23 26.97 -5.52
C VAL A 225 -13.75 28.08 -6.47
N VAL A 226 -12.95 29.03 -5.97
CA VAL A 226 -12.45 30.15 -6.77
C VAL A 226 -11.37 29.66 -7.72
N ALA A 227 -11.50 29.97 -9.00
CA ALA A 227 -10.51 29.64 -10.02
C ALA A 227 -9.45 30.75 -10.16
N ARG A 228 -8.23 30.38 -10.59
CA ARG A 228 -7.08 31.30 -10.73
C ARG A 228 -6.75 32.04 -9.43
N THR A 229 -6.61 31.25 -8.40
CA THR A 229 -6.38 31.70 -7.02
C THR A 229 -5.01 32.31 -6.85
N THR A 230 -4.95 33.42 -6.12
CA THR A 230 -3.72 34.13 -5.72
C THR A 230 -3.80 34.46 -4.23
N TYR A 231 -2.70 34.91 -3.64
CA TYR A 231 -2.66 35.32 -2.23
C TYR A 231 -3.75 36.35 -1.88
N GLN A 232 -4.05 37.26 -2.81
CA GLN A 232 -5.07 38.28 -2.62
C GLN A 232 -6.50 37.80 -2.91
N ASN A 233 -6.66 36.67 -3.60
CA ASN A 233 -7.95 36.14 -4.04
C ASN A 233 -7.98 34.61 -3.88
N HIS A 234 -7.97 34.12 -2.64
CA HIS A 234 -8.05 32.69 -2.32
C HIS A 234 -9.18 32.37 -1.36
N GLU A 235 -10.25 33.16 -1.39
CA GLU A 235 -11.40 32.94 -0.52
C GLU A 235 -11.95 31.51 -0.63
N GLY A 236 -12.16 30.85 0.53
CA GLY A 236 -12.60 29.46 0.62
C GLY A 236 -11.52 28.41 0.40
N HIS A 237 -10.35 28.79 -0.13
CA HIS A 237 -9.21 27.89 -0.18
C HIS A 237 -8.43 27.84 1.12
N ALA A 238 -7.77 26.71 1.38
CA ALA A 238 -6.75 26.60 2.42
C ALA A 238 -5.38 26.89 1.83
N GLU A 239 -4.53 27.55 2.62
CA GLU A 239 -3.10 27.51 2.42
C GLU A 239 -2.62 26.08 2.67
N ALA A 240 -1.97 25.46 1.69
CA ALA A 240 -1.60 24.06 1.73
C ALA A 240 -0.20 23.83 1.17
N VAL A 241 0.37 22.69 1.53
CA VAL A 241 1.64 22.19 1.01
C VAL A 241 1.38 20.90 0.24
N GLN A 242 1.79 20.85 -1.01
CA GLN A 242 1.95 19.61 -1.76
C GLN A 242 3.36 19.05 -1.54
N ILE A 243 3.43 17.79 -1.15
CA ILE A 243 4.65 17.09 -0.79
C ILE A 243 4.80 15.91 -1.75
N ARG A 244 5.81 15.94 -2.60
CA ARG A 244 6.21 14.77 -3.39
C ARG A 244 7.20 13.96 -2.57
N PHE A 245 6.95 12.68 -2.41
CA PHE A 245 7.78 11.80 -1.58
C PHE A 245 8.03 10.45 -2.25
N ASP A 246 9.14 9.82 -1.86
CA ASP A 246 9.54 8.47 -2.25
C ASP A 246 8.89 7.46 -1.30
N PRO A 247 7.90 6.66 -1.73
CA PRO A 247 7.21 5.71 -0.87
C PRO A 247 8.10 4.56 -0.38
N ALA A 248 9.29 4.37 -1.00
CA ALA A 248 10.29 3.42 -0.49
C ALA A 248 11.06 3.95 0.73
N LYS A 249 11.06 5.26 0.97
CA LYS A 249 11.82 5.93 2.06
C LYS A 249 10.94 6.50 3.16
N THR A 250 9.71 6.91 2.83
CA THR A 250 8.73 7.42 3.78
C THR A 250 7.34 7.01 3.34
N SER A 251 6.33 7.21 4.20
CA SER A 251 4.95 6.86 3.88
C SER A 251 4.02 8.05 4.12
N PHE A 252 2.85 8.02 3.47
CA PHE A 252 1.79 9.00 3.75
C PHE A 252 1.42 9.01 5.24
N GLU A 253 1.38 7.85 5.91
CA GLU A 253 1.14 7.74 7.36
C GLU A 253 2.22 8.49 8.16
N THR A 254 3.50 8.33 7.81
CA THR A 254 4.62 9.04 8.48
C THR A 254 4.49 10.55 8.34
N LEU A 255 4.14 11.04 7.14
CA LEU A 255 3.91 12.47 6.90
C LEU A 255 2.72 13.00 7.72
N LEU A 256 1.63 12.23 7.85
CA LEU A 256 0.48 12.61 8.67
C LEU A 256 0.82 12.64 10.16
N ARG A 257 1.60 11.70 10.67
CA ARG A 257 2.04 11.72 12.07
C ARG A 257 2.90 12.94 12.38
N LEU A 258 3.76 13.36 11.45
CA LEU A 258 4.49 14.62 11.56
C LEU A 258 3.54 15.81 11.49
N PHE A 259 2.60 15.83 10.54
CA PHE A 259 1.61 16.89 10.36
C PHE A 259 0.84 17.19 11.66
N PHE A 260 0.35 16.15 12.36
CA PHE A 260 -0.33 16.32 13.65
C PHE A 260 0.58 16.74 14.82
N ARG A 261 1.90 16.75 14.62
CA ARG A 261 2.87 17.24 15.62
C ARG A 261 3.34 18.66 15.37
N ILE A 262 3.15 19.19 14.17
CA ILE A 262 3.67 20.52 13.82
C ILE A 262 2.63 21.63 13.85
N HIS A 263 1.34 21.33 13.98
CA HIS A 263 0.26 22.33 14.10
C HIS A 263 -0.74 21.95 15.19
N ASP A 264 -1.65 22.84 15.54
CA ASP A 264 -2.77 22.54 16.45
C ASP A 264 -4.01 22.12 15.63
N PRO A 265 -4.36 20.83 15.61
CA PRO A 265 -5.49 20.33 14.82
C PRO A 265 -6.85 20.53 15.48
N THR A 266 -6.92 21.21 16.64
CA THR A 266 -8.15 21.41 17.41
C THR A 266 -8.78 22.79 17.22
N THR A 267 -8.14 23.68 16.47
CA THR A 267 -8.61 25.04 16.24
C THR A 267 -9.30 25.18 14.88
N LEU A 268 -10.59 25.48 14.89
CA LEU A 268 -11.36 25.72 13.68
C LEU A 268 -10.94 27.03 13.01
N ASN A 269 -10.60 26.98 11.73
CA ASN A 269 -10.23 28.13 10.90
C ASN A 269 -9.19 29.06 11.54
N ARG A 270 -8.21 28.47 12.20
CA ARG A 270 -7.15 29.21 12.89
C ARG A 270 -5.92 28.35 13.14
N GLN A 271 -4.74 28.98 13.07
CA GLN A 271 -3.50 28.40 13.58
C GLN A 271 -2.63 29.49 14.23
N GLY A 272 -2.40 29.37 15.56
CA GLY A 272 -1.68 30.40 16.30
C GLY A 272 -2.34 31.76 16.19
N ASN A 273 -1.63 32.75 15.64
CA ASN A 273 -2.13 34.10 15.41
C ASN A 273 -2.92 34.27 14.11
N ASP A 274 -2.77 33.34 13.18
CA ASP A 274 -3.41 33.38 11.87
C ASP A 274 -4.87 32.95 11.98
N LYS A 275 -5.79 33.79 11.50
CA LYS A 275 -7.24 33.60 11.60
C LYS A 275 -7.88 33.64 10.22
N GLY A 276 -8.81 32.75 9.96
CA GLY A 276 -9.54 32.64 8.70
C GLY A 276 -9.57 31.21 8.18
N SER A 277 -10.48 30.92 7.27
CA SER A 277 -10.66 29.59 6.66
C SER A 277 -9.41 29.12 5.90
N SER A 278 -8.58 30.06 5.46
CA SER A 278 -7.30 29.76 4.81
C SER A 278 -6.32 29.01 5.72
N TYR A 279 -6.44 29.18 7.04
CA TYR A 279 -5.56 28.55 8.03
C TYR A 279 -6.18 27.34 8.73
N ARG A 280 -7.22 26.72 8.12
CA ARG A 280 -7.85 25.52 8.65
C ARG A 280 -6.95 24.31 8.57
N SER A 281 -7.20 23.34 9.44
CA SER A 281 -6.55 22.04 9.38
C SER A 281 -7.29 21.13 8.40
N ALA A 282 -6.63 20.66 7.35
CA ALA A 282 -7.21 19.77 6.35
C ALA A 282 -6.18 18.81 5.72
N ILE A 283 -6.66 17.63 5.36
CA ILE A 283 -5.95 16.61 4.60
C ILE A 283 -6.72 16.40 3.29
N PHE A 284 -6.07 16.63 2.16
CA PHE A 284 -6.66 16.45 0.83
C PHE A 284 -6.11 15.15 0.22
N PHE A 285 -6.91 14.09 0.22
CA PHE A 285 -6.47 12.77 -0.22
C PHE A 285 -6.56 12.59 -1.75
N ASN A 286 -5.55 11.93 -2.34
CA ASN A 286 -5.45 11.65 -3.76
C ASN A 286 -5.94 10.24 -4.13
N SER A 287 -6.20 9.37 -3.15
CA SER A 287 -6.67 8.01 -3.36
C SER A 287 -7.51 7.48 -2.19
N PRO A 288 -8.33 6.42 -2.41
CA PRO A 288 -9.06 5.76 -1.31
C PRO A 288 -8.12 5.22 -0.22
N ALA A 289 -6.91 4.78 -0.58
CA ALA A 289 -5.90 4.32 0.38
C ALA A 289 -5.45 5.47 1.29
N GLN A 290 -5.12 6.64 0.72
CA GLN A 290 -4.77 7.84 1.51
C GLN A 290 -5.92 8.27 2.42
N LYS A 291 -7.18 8.19 1.96
CA LYS A 291 -8.36 8.47 2.81
C LYS A 291 -8.39 7.57 4.04
N SER A 292 -8.28 6.27 3.84
CA SER A 292 -8.31 5.29 4.94
C SER A 292 -7.18 5.51 5.95
N ILE A 293 -5.98 5.84 5.46
CA ILE A 293 -4.83 6.16 6.31
C ILE A 293 -5.09 7.45 7.10
N ALA A 294 -5.62 8.49 6.45
CA ALA A 294 -5.92 9.76 7.09
C ALA A 294 -6.97 9.62 8.21
N GLU A 295 -8.05 8.89 7.95
CA GLU A 295 -9.09 8.60 8.94
C GLU A 295 -8.53 7.81 10.13
N LYS A 296 -7.72 6.78 9.87
CA LYS A 296 -7.04 5.98 10.90
C LYS A 296 -6.13 6.86 11.78
N VAL A 297 -5.21 7.61 11.17
CA VAL A 297 -4.23 8.43 11.92
C VAL A 297 -4.93 9.51 12.72
N LYS A 298 -5.94 10.21 12.14
CA LYS A 298 -6.74 11.20 12.86
C LYS A 298 -7.40 10.58 14.09
N ALA A 299 -8.03 9.42 13.97
CA ALA A 299 -8.68 8.73 15.07
C ALA A 299 -7.67 8.30 16.16
N GLU A 300 -6.50 7.81 15.79
CA GLU A 300 -5.44 7.45 16.73
C GLU A 300 -4.91 8.66 17.50
N VAL A 301 -4.71 9.80 16.80
CA VAL A 301 -4.25 11.05 17.43
C VAL A 301 -5.31 11.62 18.36
N ASP A 302 -6.59 11.59 17.99
CA ASP A 302 -7.71 12.04 18.83
C ASP A 302 -7.83 11.15 20.08
N ALA A 303 -7.72 9.84 19.94
CA ALA A 303 -7.77 8.88 21.04
C ALA A 303 -6.53 8.90 21.95
N SER A 304 -5.41 9.48 21.51
CA SER A 304 -4.16 9.53 22.28
C SER A 304 -4.24 10.40 23.55
N GLY A 305 -5.24 11.28 23.63
CA GLY A 305 -5.39 12.25 24.73
C GLY A 305 -4.36 13.37 24.75
N LYS A 306 -3.47 13.44 23.75
CA LYS A 306 -2.49 14.51 23.58
C LYS A 306 -3.17 15.88 23.47
N TRP A 307 -4.28 15.93 22.74
CA TRP A 307 -5.06 17.13 22.53
C TRP A 307 -6.26 17.15 23.47
N LYS A 308 -6.44 18.23 24.23
CA LYS A 308 -7.55 18.40 25.21
C LYS A 308 -8.90 18.67 24.54
N LYS A 309 -8.92 18.96 23.25
CA LYS A 309 -10.12 19.26 22.47
C LYS A 309 -10.18 18.30 21.28
N PRO A 310 -11.38 18.02 20.75
CA PRO A 310 -11.52 17.18 19.55
C PRO A 310 -10.76 17.73 18.36
N ILE A 311 -10.24 16.83 17.53
CA ILE A 311 -9.54 17.16 16.29
C ILE A 311 -10.56 17.58 15.23
N VAL A 312 -10.43 18.80 14.71
CA VAL A 312 -11.31 19.39 13.69
C VAL A 312 -10.75 19.27 12.27
N THR A 313 -9.63 18.57 12.08
CA THR A 313 -9.02 18.36 10.76
C THR A 313 -10.02 17.78 9.77
N GLU A 314 -10.22 18.46 8.65
CA GLU A 314 -11.04 17.99 7.53
C GLU A 314 -10.29 16.90 6.74
N ILE A 315 -11.01 15.90 6.21
CA ILE A 315 -10.47 14.89 5.31
C ILE A 315 -11.35 14.89 4.06
N THR A 316 -10.86 15.48 2.98
CA THR A 316 -11.62 15.71 1.74
C THR A 316 -10.83 15.24 0.51
N PRO A 317 -11.49 14.91 -0.61
CA PRO A 317 -10.79 14.62 -1.85
C PRO A 317 -9.93 15.81 -2.29
N ALA A 318 -8.75 15.53 -2.86
CA ALA A 318 -7.96 16.56 -3.50
C ALA A 318 -8.71 17.14 -4.70
N GLY A 319 -8.81 18.47 -4.73
CA GLY A 319 -9.40 19.25 -5.82
C GLY A 319 -8.33 19.94 -6.65
N PRO A 320 -8.71 20.96 -7.44
CA PRO A 320 -7.76 21.77 -8.18
C PRO A 320 -6.68 22.36 -7.27
N TRP A 321 -5.44 22.31 -7.75
CA TRP A 321 -4.28 22.89 -7.09
C TRP A 321 -3.90 24.21 -7.76
N TRP A 322 -3.71 25.24 -6.95
CA TRP A 322 -3.27 26.54 -7.40
C TRP A 322 -1.96 26.88 -6.70
N LYS A 323 -0.85 26.74 -7.45
CA LYS A 323 0.47 27.08 -6.93
C LYS A 323 0.50 28.54 -6.45
N ALA A 324 1.02 28.78 -5.25
CA ALA A 324 1.24 30.12 -4.75
C ALA A 324 2.41 30.78 -5.49
N GLU A 325 2.45 32.10 -5.41
CA GLU A 325 3.43 32.94 -6.07
C GLU A 325 4.87 32.57 -5.67
N ASP A 326 5.84 32.80 -6.53
CA ASP A 326 7.22 32.38 -6.33
C ASP A 326 7.89 32.94 -5.08
N TYR A 327 7.44 34.10 -4.57
CA TYR A 327 7.95 34.66 -3.32
C TYR A 327 7.46 33.90 -2.09
N HIS A 328 6.42 33.06 -2.20
CA HIS A 328 5.96 32.19 -1.13
C HIS A 328 6.69 30.85 -1.09
N GLN A 329 7.21 30.37 -2.24
CA GLN A 329 7.92 29.09 -2.32
C GLN A 329 9.23 29.19 -1.54
N ASP A 330 9.54 28.19 -0.71
CA ASP A 330 10.78 28.11 0.09
C ASP A 330 11.00 29.35 0.97
N TYR A 331 9.92 29.95 1.49
CA TYR A 331 9.98 31.26 2.14
C TYR A 331 10.96 31.29 3.32
N LEU A 332 10.92 30.32 4.23
CA LEU A 332 11.81 30.30 5.41
C LEU A 332 13.26 29.94 5.05
N GLN A 333 13.51 29.29 3.93
CA GLN A 333 14.87 29.10 3.42
C GLN A 333 15.45 30.38 2.83
N LYS A 334 14.62 31.15 2.12
CA LYS A 334 15.01 32.48 1.56
C LYS A 334 15.09 33.56 2.66
N HIS A 335 14.32 33.41 3.73
CA HIS A 335 14.21 34.35 4.84
C HIS A 335 14.38 33.64 6.20
N PRO A 336 15.65 33.23 6.56
CA PRO A 336 15.91 32.63 7.85
C PRO A 336 15.47 33.54 9.00
N GLY A 337 14.67 32.99 9.95
CA GLY A 337 14.06 33.75 11.04
C GLY A 337 12.77 34.49 10.68
N GLY A 338 12.22 34.27 9.47
CA GLY A 338 10.90 34.74 9.07
C GLY A 338 9.76 34.21 9.95
N TYR A 339 8.56 34.74 9.74
CA TYR A 339 7.39 34.36 10.52
C TYR A 339 7.02 32.89 10.35
N THR A 340 6.78 32.21 11.49
CA THR A 340 6.16 30.89 11.55
C THR A 340 5.35 30.73 12.83
N CYS A 341 4.21 30.04 12.74
CA CYS A 341 3.40 29.61 13.89
C CYS A 341 3.55 28.09 14.14
N HIS A 342 4.47 27.43 13.42
CA HIS A 342 4.69 26.00 13.46
C HIS A 342 5.99 25.64 14.20
N PHE A 343 5.91 24.57 14.97
CA PHE A 343 7.04 23.96 15.66
C PHE A 343 6.72 22.50 15.97
N LEU A 344 7.75 21.69 16.15
CA LEU A 344 7.58 20.29 16.54
C LEU A 344 7.08 20.22 17.99
N ARG A 345 5.96 19.56 18.20
CA ARG A 345 5.36 19.27 19.52
C ARG A 345 5.64 17.82 19.89
N ASP A 346 6.06 17.61 21.10
CA ASP A 346 6.32 16.27 21.67
C ASP A 346 5.07 15.47 21.91
#